data_d4625e8af2d96b388b0cd87516f38557
#
_entry.id   d4625e8af2d96b388b0cd87516f38557
#
_cell.length_a   1.000
_cell.length_b   1.000
_cell.length_c   1.000
_cell.angle_alpha   90.00
_cell.angle_beta   90.00
_cell.angle_gamma   90.00
#
_symmetry.space_group_name_H-M   'P 1'
#
loop_
_entity.id
_entity.type
_entity.pdbx_description
1 polymer ?
#
loop_
_entity_poly.entity_id
_entity_poly.type
_entity_poly.pdbx_seq_one_letter_code
_entity_poly.pdbx_strand_id
1 'polypeptide(L)'
;VKAHGRPLLQTEGSQTVLAARLSNAVGLAVGSLLVLLVGLFSDNLGLASAWEGIRLIFFGILNTGRNATGSLTWGFNSQSIGNMLFRATPLILTGLSVSVAFKTGLFNIGAPGQYLMGTMATLAIALGIPSTAMPGPVIWLLAFLGGALAGALWGCIPGLVKALLNINEV
;
A
#
# COMPACT_ATOMS: atom_id res chain seq x y z
N VAL A 1 -37.42 25.96 10.44
CA VAL A 1 -36.28 25.98 9.50
C VAL A 1 -36.12 24.54 8.99
N LYS A 2 -36.58 24.25 7.75
CA LYS A 2 -36.43 22.92 7.12
C LYS A 2 -34.97 22.72 6.78
N ALA A 3 -34.31 21.79 7.49
CA ALA A 3 -33.01 21.27 7.07
C ALA A 3 -33.20 20.56 5.72
N HIS A 4 -32.81 21.21 4.64
CA HIS A 4 -32.70 20.60 3.33
C HIS A 4 -31.59 19.56 3.44
N GLY A 5 -31.98 18.28 3.48
CA GLY A 5 -31.02 17.16 3.45
C GLY A 5 -30.16 17.29 2.19
N ARG A 6 -28.88 17.55 2.35
CA ARG A 6 -27.92 17.50 1.25
C ARG A 6 -27.99 16.09 0.64
N PRO A 7 -28.07 15.94 -0.68
CA PRO A 7 -28.07 14.63 -1.29
C PRO A 7 -26.84 13.84 -0.82
N LEU A 8 -26.98 12.54 -0.58
CA LEU A 8 -25.93 11.66 -0.01
C LEU A 8 -24.58 11.75 -0.74
N LEU A 9 -24.60 12.15 -2.02
CA LEU A 9 -23.40 12.39 -2.84
C LEU A 9 -22.66 13.70 -2.51
N GLN A 10 -23.22 14.57 -1.66
CA GLN A 10 -22.61 15.86 -1.28
C GLN A 10 -22.00 15.81 0.15
N THR A 11 -22.02 14.66 0.81
CA THR A 11 -21.28 14.51 2.07
C THR A 11 -19.79 14.36 1.78
N GLU A 12 -18.93 15.01 2.55
CA GLU A 12 -17.46 14.97 2.37
C GLU A 12 -16.92 13.54 2.25
N GLY A 13 -17.45 12.61 3.05
CA GLY A 13 -17.06 11.20 2.99
C GLY A 13 -17.41 10.52 1.67
N SER A 14 -18.56 10.83 1.07
CA SER A 14 -18.96 10.24 -0.22
C SER A 14 -18.14 10.79 -1.38
N GLN A 15 -17.76 12.05 -1.34
CA GLN A 15 -16.87 12.66 -2.34
C GLN A 15 -15.47 12.07 -2.29
N THR A 16 -14.93 11.83 -1.09
CA THR A 16 -13.63 11.20 -0.92
C THR A 16 -13.62 9.77 -1.46
N VAL A 17 -14.65 8.98 -1.16
CA VAL A 17 -14.79 7.62 -1.69
C VAL A 17 -14.95 7.62 -3.21
N LEU A 18 -15.73 8.56 -3.75
CA LEU A 18 -15.91 8.69 -5.20
C LEU A 18 -14.60 9.06 -5.89
N ALA A 19 -13.86 10.04 -5.35
CA ALA A 19 -12.56 10.44 -5.87
C ALA A 19 -11.57 9.28 -5.87
N ALA A 20 -11.49 8.50 -4.79
CA ALA A 20 -10.64 7.32 -4.71
C ALA A 20 -11.01 6.25 -5.77
N ARG A 21 -12.31 5.99 -5.96
CA ARG A 21 -12.79 5.04 -6.98
C ARG A 21 -12.49 5.51 -8.39
N LEU A 22 -12.70 6.81 -8.67
CA LEU A 22 -12.39 7.39 -9.98
C LEU A 22 -10.89 7.34 -10.27
N SER A 23 -10.04 7.68 -9.30
CA SER A 23 -8.58 7.60 -9.45
C SER A 23 -8.12 6.18 -9.75
N ASN A 24 -8.67 5.18 -9.04
CA ASN A 24 -8.36 3.77 -9.30
C ASN A 24 -8.84 3.34 -10.70
N ALA A 25 -10.05 3.74 -11.11
CA ALA A 25 -10.58 3.40 -12.43
C ALA A 25 -9.73 4.02 -13.56
N VAL A 26 -9.33 5.29 -13.42
CA VAL A 26 -8.44 5.96 -14.37
C VAL A 26 -7.08 5.28 -14.41
N GLY A 27 -6.48 4.96 -13.26
CA GLY A 27 -5.20 4.26 -13.19
C GLY A 27 -5.24 2.89 -13.88
N LEU A 28 -6.29 2.10 -13.63
CA LEU A 28 -6.50 0.81 -14.30
C LEU A 28 -6.71 0.96 -15.81
N ALA A 29 -7.47 1.96 -16.24
CA ALA A 29 -7.71 2.23 -17.67
C ALA A 29 -6.41 2.63 -18.38
N VAL A 30 -5.64 3.57 -17.81
CA VAL A 30 -4.35 4.01 -18.36
C VAL A 30 -3.35 2.85 -18.36
N GLY A 31 -3.24 2.09 -17.27
CA GLY A 31 -2.38 0.92 -17.19
C GLY A 31 -2.73 -0.13 -18.24
N SER A 32 -4.02 -0.43 -18.43
CA SER A 32 -4.49 -1.36 -19.46
C SER A 32 -4.18 -0.86 -20.87
N LEU A 33 -4.36 0.45 -21.12
CA LEU A 33 -4.01 1.06 -22.40
C LEU A 33 -2.51 0.95 -22.69
N LEU A 34 -1.66 1.21 -21.70
CA LEU A 34 -0.20 1.06 -21.85
C LEU A 34 0.19 -0.38 -22.17
N VAL A 35 -0.42 -1.37 -21.51
CA VAL A 35 -0.18 -2.80 -21.79
C VAL A 35 -0.59 -3.14 -23.23
N LEU A 36 -1.73 -2.62 -23.71
CA LEU A 36 -2.14 -2.81 -25.12
C LEU A 36 -1.17 -2.15 -26.10
N LEU A 37 -0.73 -0.93 -25.83
CA LEU A 37 0.24 -0.24 -26.68
C LEU A 37 1.57 -1.01 -26.75
N VAL A 38 2.07 -1.49 -25.61
CA VAL A 38 3.28 -2.33 -25.59
C VAL A 38 3.06 -3.61 -26.39
N GLY A 39 1.89 -4.27 -26.29
CA GLY A 39 1.58 -5.46 -27.07
C GLY A 39 1.45 -5.20 -28.57
N LEU A 40 1.04 -3.98 -28.98
CA LEU A 40 0.95 -3.59 -30.38
C LEU A 40 2.33 -3.28 -31.01
N PHE A 41 3.21 -2.62 -30.25
CA PHE A 41 4.50 -2.13 -30.77
C PHE A 41 5.69 -3.05 -30.43
N SER A 42 5.47 -4.12 -29.68
CA SER A 42 6.53 -5.06 -29.32
C SER A 42 6.48 -6.29 -30.22
N ASP A 43 7.55 -6.52 -30.96
CA ASP A 43 7.71 -7.68 -31.86
C ASP A 43 7.63 -9.02 -31.13
N ASN A 44 7.90 -9.04 -29.81
CA ASN A 44 7.99 -10.27 -29.01
C ASN A 44 6.73 -10.59 -28.20
N LEU A 45 5.80 -9.66 -28.00
CA LEU A 45 4.68 -9.84 -27.07
C LEU A 45 3.33 -10.06 -27.75
N GLY A 46 3.00 -9.34 -28.78
CA GLY A 46 1.72 -9.44 -29.47
C GLY A 46 0.47 -9.13 -28.62
N LEU A 47 -0.66 -8.92 -29.29
CA LEU A 47 -1.94 -8.55 -28.65
C LEU A 47 -2.49 -9.63 -27.71
N ALA A 48 -2.24 -10.91 -28.01
CA ALA A 48 -2.72 -12.01 -27.16
C ALA A 48 -2.07 -11.96 -25.76
N SER A 49 -0.76 -11.72 -25.72
CA SER A 49 -0.03 -11.56 -24.44
C SER A 49 -0.44 -10.29 -23.68
N ALA A 50 -0.70 -9.21 -24.41
CA ALA A 50 -1.23 -7.97 -23.82
C ALA A 50 -2.61 -8.19 -23.18
N TRP A 51 -3.49 -8.92 -23.86
CA TRP A 51 -4.80 -9.28 -23.33
C TRP A 51 -4.71 -10.15 -22.07
N GLU A 52 -3.81 -11.15 -22.06
CA GLU A 52 -3.52 -11.93 -20.86
C GLU A 52 -3.01 -11.05 -19.72
N GLY A 53 -2.13 -10.07 -20.00
CA GLY A 53 -1.65 -9.10 -19.04
C GLY A 53 -2.78 -8.28 -18.41
N ILE A 54 -3.73 -7.82 -19.21
CA ILE A 54 -4.93 -7.10 -18.72
C ILE A 54 -5.77 -8.02 -17.83
N ARG A 55 -6.01 -9.26 -18.23
CA ARG A 55 -6.74 -10.22 -17.39
C ARG A 55 -6.04 -10.46 -16.05
N LEU A 56 -4.71 -10.46 -16.01
CA LEU A 56 -3.93 -10.56 -14.78
C LEU A 56 -4.04 -9.31 -13.91
N ILE A 57 -4.13 -8.12 -14.48
CA ILE A 57 -4.36 -6.86 -13.72
C ILE A 57 -5.69 -6.95 -12.96
N PHE A 58 -6.77 -7.39 -13.61
CA PHE A 58 -8.10 -7.40 -13.00
C PHE A 58 -8.39 -8.65 -12.15
N PHE A 59 -7.88 -9.79 -12.57
CA PHE A 59 -8.23 -11.10 -11.99
C PHE A 59 -7.03 -11.88 -11.46
N GLY A 60 -5.84 -11.27 -11.38
CA GLY A 60 -4.60 -11.97 -11.01
C GLY A 60 -4.64 -12.63 -9.63
N ILE A 61 -5.49 -12.13 -8.72
CA ILE A 61 -5.72 -12.76 -7.41
C ILE A 61 -6.31 -14.18 -7.53
N LEU A 62 -7.02 -14.45 -8.61
CA LEU A 62 -7.61 -15.76 -8.91
C LEU A 62 -6.74 -16.58 -9.87
N ASN A 63 -5.58 -16.10 -10.29
CA ASN A 63 -4.69 -16.85 -11.16
C ASN A 63 -3.95 -17.92 -10.36
N THR A 64 -4.05 -19.17 -10.82
CA THR A 64 -3.39 -20.34 -10.23
C THR A 64 -2.14 -20.78 -10.99
N GLY A 65 -1.76 -20.05 -12.04
CA GLY A 65 -0.59 -20.35 -12.86
C GLY A 65 -0.94 -20.54 -14.33
N ARG A 66 -0.14 -21.36 -15.02
CA ARG A 66 -0.36 -21.76 -16.41
C ARG A 66 -0.44 -23.27 -16.50
N ASN A 67 -1.31 -23.76 -17.39
CA ASN A 67 -1.40 -25.19 -17.71
C ASN A 67 -0.24 -25.61 -18.66
N ALA A 68 -0.20 -26.90 -18.99
CA ALA A 68 0.81 -27.47 -19.90
C ALA A 68 0.78 -26.85 -21.32
N THR A 69 -0.34 -26.26 -21.72
CA THR A 69 -0.50 -25.56 -23.01
C THR A 69 -0.12 -24.08 -22.94
N GLY A 70 0.35 -23.60 -21.78
CA GLY A 70 0.75 -22.21 -21.54
C GLY A 70 -0.41 -21.25 -21.25
N SER A 71 -1.67 -21.71 -21.27
CA SER A 71 -2.84 -20.87 -20.98
C SER A 71 -3.00 -20.60 -19.48
N LEU A 72 -3.51 -19.40 -19.13
CA LEU A 72 -3.78 -19.03 -17.74
C LEU A 72 -4.85 -19.91 -17.13
N THR A 73 -4.61 -20.39 -15.92
CA THR A 73 -5.56 -21.14 -15.10
C THR A 73 -6.10 -20.26 -13.98
N TRP A 74 -7.39 -20.42 -13.67
CA TRP A 74 -8.12 -19.58 -12.75
C TRP A 74 -8.75 -20.42 -11.63
N GLY A 75 -8.66 -19.94 -10.41
CA GLY A 75 -9.25 -20.60 -9.25
C GLY A 75 -8.88 -19.88 -7.97
N PHE A 76 -9.23 -20.48 -6.82
CA PHE A 76 -8.83 -19.95 -5.53
C PHE A 76 -7.32 -20.13 -5.34
N ASN A 77 -6.60 -19.01 -5.18
CA ASN A 77 -5.16 -18.99 -4.99
C ASN A 77 -4.82 -18.33 -3.64
N SER A 78 -4.63 -19.16 -2.61
CA SER A 78 -4.29 -18.70 -1.27
C SER A 78 -2.97 -17.93 -1.22
N GLN A 79 -2.00 -18.30 -2.08
CA GLN A 79 -0.71 -17.60 -2.18
C GLN A 79 -0.89 -16.18 -2.72
N SER A 80 -1.69 -16.00 -3.77
CA SER A 80 -1.98 -14.68 -4.33
C SER A 80 -2.74 -13.79 -3.35
N ILE A 81 -3.69 -14.37 -2.62
CA ILE A 81 -4.41 -13.67 -1.55
C ILE A 81 -3.46 -13.28 -0.42
N GLY A 82 -2.61 -14.19 0.02
CA GLY A 82 -1.60 -13.90 1.04
C GLY A 82 -0.64 -12.79 0.62
N ASN A 83 -0.14 -12.84 -0.62
CA ASN A 83 0.72 -11.80 -1.18
C ASN A 83 0.00 -10.45 -1.29
N MET A 84 -1.28 -10.44 -1.65
CA MET A 84 -2.09 -9.21 -1.68
C MET A 84 -2.20 -8.61 -0.28
N LEU A 85 -2.56 -9.40 0.71
CA LEU A 85 -2.69 -8.95 2.10
C LEU A 85 -1.35 -8.45 2.65
N PHE A 86 -0.27 -9.18 2.38
CA PHE A 86 1.10 -8.78 2.77
C PHE A 86 1.47 -7.40 2.21
N ARG A 87 1.15 -7.13 0.94
CA ARG A 87 1.44 -5.84 0.30
C ARG A 87 0.46 -4.74 0.71
N ALA A 88 -0.81 -5.08 0.93
CA ALA A 88 -1.83 -4.12 1.33
C ALA A 88 -1.63 -3.60 2.77
N THR A 89 -1.15 -4.44 3.68
CA THR A 89 -0.98 -4.09 5.10
C THR A 89 -0.13 -2.83 5.31
N PRO A 90 1.11 -2.71 4.78
CA PRO A 90 1.90 -1.49 4.96
C PRO A 90 1.25 -0.26 4.29
N LEU A 91 0.58 -0.44 3.16
CA LEU A 91 -0.12 0.66 2.49
C LEU A 91 -1.30 1.19 3.32
N ILE A 92 -2.07 0.30 3.93
CA ILE A 92 -3.19 0.67 4.82
C ILE A 92 -2.66 1.39 6.06
N LEU A 93 -1.62 0.86 6.70
CA LEU A 93 -1.05 1.44 7.91
C LEU A 93 -0.39 2.81 7.66
N THR A 94 0.36 2.95 6.56
CA THR A 94 0.95 4.26 6.19
C THR A 94 -0.14 5.26 5.80
N GLY A 95 -1.16 4.85 5.06
CA GLY A 95 -2.31 5.69 4.73
C GLY A 95 -3.08 6.15 5.97
N LEU A 96 -3.26 5.28 6.96
CA LEU A 96 -3.87 5.62 8.23
C LEU A 96 -3.02 6.63 9.02
N SER A 97 -1.70 6.43 9.07
CA SER A 97 -0.75 7.35 9.71
C SER A 97 -0.84 8.77 9.10
N VAL A 98 -0.84 8.86 7.77
CA VAL A 98 -1.02 10.14 7.05
C VAL A 98 -2.38 10.76 7.35
N SER A 99 -3.45 9.96 7.37
CA SER A 99 -4.82 10.44 7.68
C SER A 99 -4.93 11.02 9.09
N VAL A 100 -4.28 10.39 10.08
CA VAL A 100 -4.23 10.91 11.45
C VAL A 100 -3.47 12.23 11.50
N ALA A 101 -2.32 12.33 10.82
CA ALA A 101 -1.55 13.57 10.75
C ALA A 101 -2.39 14.70 10.13
N PHE A 102 -3.10 14.47 9.04
CA PHE A 102 -3.98 15.48 8.44
C PHE A 102 -5.08 15.97 9.40
N LYS A 103 -5.66 15.07 10.19
CA LYS A 103 -6.67 15.48 11.20
C LYS A 103 -6.11 16.37 12.30
N THR A 104 -4.82 16.30 12.59
CA THR A 104 -4.13 17.15 13.55
C THR A 104 -3.56 18.43 12.93
N GLY A 105 -3.82 18.69 11.65
CA GLY A 105 -3.32 19.85 10.93
C GLY A 105 -1.85 19.75 10.50
N LEU A 106 -1.28 18.53 10.56
CA LEU A 106 0.08 18.24 10.11
C LEU A 106 0.05 17.55 8.75
N PHE A 107 1.02 17.86 7.91
CA PHE A 107 1.19 17.19 6.62
C PHE A 107 2.34 16.19 6.70
N ASN A 108 2.03 14.89 6.84
CA ASN A 108 3.05 13.87 7.01
C ASN A 108 3.55 13.32 5.66
N ILE A 109 4.49 14.02 5.01
CA ILE A 109 5.22 13.52 3.85
C ILE A 109 6.23 12.43 4.25
N GLY A 110 6.62 12.39 5.54
CA GLY A 110 7.64 11.47 6.06
C GLY A 110 7.18 10.04 6.28
N ALA A 111 5.91 9.68 6.02
CA ALA A 111 5.38 8.34 6.27
C ALA A 111 6.18 7.21 5.59
N PRO A 112 6.66 7.32 4.34
CA PRO A 112 7.54 6.31 3.74
C PRO A 112 8.88 6.17 4.49
N GLY A 113 9.47 7.27 4.96
CA GLY A 113 10.68 7.25 5.79
C GLY A 113 10.47 6.60 7.15
N GLN A 114 9.34 6.88 7.80
CA GLN A 114 8.95 6.23 9.07
C GLN A 114 8.81 4.72 8.89
N TYR A 115 8.18 4.29 7.79
CA TYR A 115 8.07 2.87 7.45
C TYR A 115 9.44 2.22 7.23
N LEU A 116 10.33 2.88 6.49
CA LEU A 116 11.68 2.38 6.22
C LEU A 116 12.49 2.22 7.50
N MET A 117 12.51 3.25 8.36
CA MET A 117 13.23 3.21 9.63
C MET A 117 12.66 2.17 10.58
N GLY A 118 11.35 2.05 10.65
CA GLY A 118 10.68 0.99 11.42
C GLY A 118 11.05 -0.40 10.93
N THR A 119 11.01 -0.62 9.62
CA THR A 119 11.38 -1.91 9.00
C THR A 119 12.85 -2.26 9.26
N MET A 120 13.75 -1.28 9.11
CA MET A 120 15.18 -1.47 9.34
C MET A 120 15.47 -1.88 10.80
N ALA A 121 14.86 -1.20 11.77
CA ALA A 121 14.99 -1.53 13.18
C ALA A 121 14.40 -2.92 13.51
N THR A 122 13.22 -3.22 12.96
CA THR A 122 12.59 -4.55 13.11
C THR A 122 13.53 -5.66 12.61
N LEU A 123 14.09 -5.51 11.42
CA LEU A 123 15.01 -6.49 10.84
C LEU A 123 16.32 -6.58 11.64
N ALA A 124 16.88 -5.45 12.07
CA ALA A 124 18.11 -5.44 12.87
C ALA A 124 17.94 -6.21 14.19
N ILE A 125 16.80 -6.04 14.86
CA ILE A 125 16.49 -6.77 16.11
C ILE A 125 16.20 -8.24 15.82
N ALA A 126 15.34 -8.53 14.84
CA ALA A 126 14.92 -9.90 14.53
C ALA A 126 16.08 -10.78 14.05
N LEU A 127 17.02 -10.22 13.28
CA LEU A 127 18.17 -10.94 12.76
C LEU A 127 19.40 -10.86 13.69
N GLY A 128 19.49 -9.82 14.52
CA GLY A 128 20.61 -9.61 15.44
C GLY A 128 20.54 -10.46 16.72
N ILE A 129 19.34 -10.91 17.11
CA ILE A 129 19.18 -11.75 18.29
C ILE A 129 19.17 -13.23 17.88
N PRO A 130 20.15 -14.05 18.32
CA PRO A 130 20.14 -15.46 18.02
C PRO A 130 18.94 -16.19 18.63
N SER A 131 18.33 -17.11 17.87
CA SER A 131 17.18 -17.91 18.34
C SER A 131 17.50 -18.78 19.57
N THR A 132 18.79 -18.98 19.87
CA THR A 132 19.29 -19.67 21.09
C THR A 132 19.29 -18.77 22.33
N ALA A 133 19.26 -17.45 22.17
CA ALA A 133 19.31 -16.49 23.28
C ALA A 133 17.92 -16.22 23.88
N MET A 134 16.86 -16.24 23.07
CA MET A 134 15.50 -15.95 23.52
C MET A 134 14.45 -16.73 22.70
N PRO A 135 13.28 -17.06 23.29
CA PRO A 135 12.17 -17.67 22.57
C PRO A 135 11.70 -16.77 21.41
N GLY A 136 11.36 -17.37 20.26
CA GLY A 136 10.92 -16.67 19.05
C GLY A 136 9.83 -15.61 19.28
N PRO A 137 8.76 -15.88 20.07
CA PRO A 137 7.75 -14.86 20.38
C PRO A 137 8.28 -13.61 21.09
N VAL A 138 9.33 -13.77 21.92
CA VAL A 138 9.97 -12.62 22.60
C VAL A 138 10.76 -11.79 21.60
N ILE A 139 11.55 -12.44 20.73
CA ILE A 139 12.28 -11.75 19.66
C ILE A 139 11.31 -11.01 18.75
N TRP A 140 10.19 -11.64 18.38
CA TRP A 140 9.15 -11.01 17.57
C TRP A 140 8.58 -9.75 18.26
N LEU A 141 8.24 -9.84 19.55
CA LEU A 141 7.71 -8.71 20.32
C LEU A 141 8.72 -7.56 20.40
N LEU A 142 9.99 -7.87 20.69
CA LEU A 142 11.06 -6.87 20.74
C LEU A 142 11.26 -6.20 19.38
N ALA A 143 11.27 -6.97 18.30
CA ALA A 143 11.40 -6.46 16.94
C ALA A 143 10.22 -5.55 16.57
N PHE A 144 8.99 -5.93 16.93
CA PHE A 144 7.79 -5.12 16.71
C PHE A 144 7.85 -3.79 17.47
N LEU A 145 8.17 -3.83 18.78
CA LEU A 145 8.29 -2.63 19.61
C LEU A 145 9.44 -1.73 19.16
N GLY A 146 10.59 -2.32 18.83
CA GLY A 146 11.75 -1.58 18.33
C GLY A 146 11.46 -0.90 16.99
N GLY A 147 10.76 -1.58 16.09
CA GLY A 147 10.32 -1.01 14.82
C GLY A 147 9.34 0.15 15.02
N ALA A 148 8.35 -0.02 15.92
CA ALA A 148 7.40 1.02 16.25
C ALA A 148 8.09 2.27 16.84
N LEU A 149 9.03 2.08 17.76
CA LEU A 149 9.82 3.17 18.34
C LEU A 149 10.70 3.88 17.31
N ALA A 150 11.39 3.15 16.45
CA ALA A 150 12.23 3.75 15.41
C ALA A 150 11.41 4.57 14.41
N GLY A 151 10.27 4.07 13.97
CA GLY A 151 9.33 4.82 13.13
C GLY A 151 8.78 6.07 13.83
N ALA A 152 8.43 5.96 15.11
CA ALA A 152 7.95 7.09 15.91
C ALA A 152 9.04 8.16 16.11
N LEU A 153 10.27 7.77 16.43
CA LEU A 153 11.40 8.70 16.57
C LEU A 153 11.71 9.42 15.27
N TRP A 154 11.68 8.71 14.14
CA TRP A 154 11.85 9.34 12.82
C TRP A 154 10.75 10.36 12.53
N GLY A 155 9.49 10.04 12.82
CA GLY A 155 8.36 10.95 12.67
C GLY A 155 8.35 12.11 13.65
N CYS A 156 8.99 11.95 14.81
CA CYS A 156 9.11 12.99 15.81
C CYS A 156 9.97 14.18 15.32
N ILE A 157 10.95 13.92 14.44
CA ILE A 157 11.86 14.96 13.93
C ILE A 157 11.09 16.08 13.21
N PRO A 158 10.34 15.83 12.13
CA PRO A 158 9.56 16.87 11.48
C PRO A 158 8.47 17.45 12.38
N GLY A 159 7.86 16.63 13.23
CA GLY A 159 6.85 17.09 14.20
C GLY A 159 7.40 18.11 15.20
N LEU A 160 8.60 17.88 15.74
CA LEU A 160 9.27 18.82 16.65
C LEU A 160 9.69 20.11 15.93
N VAL A 161 10.24 20.00 14.72
CA VAL A 161 10.63 21.18 13.93
C VAL A 161 9.39 22.05 13.66
N LYS A 162 8.27 21.46 13.32
CA LYS A 162 7.01 22.19 13.16
C LYS A 162 6.55 22.83 14.45
N ALA A 163 6.54 22.08 15.57
CA ALA A 163 6.01 22.55 16.84
C ALA A 163 6.88 23.67 17.47
N LEU A 164 8.19 23.57 17.35
CA LEU A 164 9.12 24.48 17.99
C LEU A 164 9.51 25.69 17.11
N LEU A 165 9.64 25.47 15.81
CA LEU A 165 10.16 26.50 14.87
C LEU A 165 9.07 27.03 13.93
N ASN A 166 7.87 26.46 13.97
CA ASN A 166 6.75 26.82 13.09
C ASN A 166 7.14 26.79 11.59
N ILE A 167 8.09 25.92 11.24
CA ILE A 167 8.52 25.72 9.86
C ILE A 167 7.48 24.85 9.15
N ASN A 168 7.13 25.23 7.92
CA ASN A 168 6.19 24.46 7.12
C ASN A 168 6.85 23.14 6.67
N GLU A 169 6.09 22.03 6.68
CA GLU A 169 6.57 20.71 6.29
C GLU A 169 6.69 20.54 4.77
N VAL A 170 6.23 21.52 3.99
CA VAL A 170 6.18 21.53 2.52
C VAL A 170 7.05 22.66 1.98
#